data_e0a0704ce5efc56fdcfc8b1c59e846f6
#
_entry.id   e0a0704ce5efc56fdcfc8b1c59e846f6
#
_cell.length_a   1.000
_cell.length_b   1.000
_cell.length_c   1.000
_cell.angle_alpha   90.00
_cell.angle_beta   90.00
_cell.angle_gamma   90.00
#
_symmetry.space_group_name_H-M   'P 1'
#
loop_
_entity.id
_entity.type
_entity.pdbx_description
1 polymer ?
#
loop_
_entity_poly.entity_id
_entity_poly.type
_entity_poly.pdbx_seq_one_letter_code
_entity_poly.pdbx_strand_id
1 'polypeptide(L)'
;MIDEIQVENLALIREATLVPARGLTVLTGETGAGKTALLSALKLLMGARADKDAVRDGEEALSVSGRFYGAVFSGFASSDDLAGRSSADAVESGEADDGVPVELVAMRRVTSDGRSRVSIDGRMASVGELARAIAPTIDLCGQHEHQQLMKTSQHVRMLDAWAGDAVVQARTAYEEAFATANAAAAELTRVREAGEASSAKLDEARFVLQRIDAVD
;
A
#
# COMPACT_ATOMS: atom_id res chain seq x y z
N MET A 1 3.93 -6.00 -13.06
CA MET A 1 4.98 -6.91 -13.58
C MET A 1 6.32 -6.21 -13.47
N ILE A 2 7.38 -6.94 -13.10
CA ILE A 2 8.75 -6.39 -13.11
C ILE A 2 9.21 -6.35 -14.55
N ASP A 3 9.64 -5.19 -15.04
CA ASP A 3 10.19 -5.04 -16.38
C ASP A 3 11.72 -5.08 -16.38
N GLU A 4 12.33 -4.36 -15.44
CA GLU A 4 13.78 -4.27 -15.34
C GLU A 4 14.20 -4.04 -13.90
N ILE A 5 15.33 -4.61 -13.50
CA ILE A 5 16.00 -4.34 -12.23
C ILE A 5 17.46 -4.07 -12.53
N GLN A 6 17.97 -2.97 -12.02
CA GLN A 6 19.39 -2.62 -12.07
C GLN A 6 19.94 -2.61 -10.64
N VAL A 7 21.13 -3.16 -10.49
CA VAL A 7 21.81 -3.29 -9.20
C VAL A 7 23.25 -2.83 -9.37
N GLU A 8 23.68 -1.95 -8.48
CA GLU A 8 25.05 -1.45 -8.42
C GLU A 8 25.62 -1.60 -7.02
N ASN A 9 26.85 -2.08 -6.93
CA ASN A 9 27.65 -2.17 -5.71
C ASN A 9 26.95 -2.90 -4.53
N LEU A 10 26.19 -3.96 -4.85
CA LEU A 10 25.50 -4.78 -3.83
C LEU A 10 26.26 -6.07 -3.58
N ALA A 11 26.86 -6.22 -2.42
CA ALA A 11 27.64 -7.39 -2.01
C ALA A 11 28.70 -7.75 -3.08
N LEU A 12 28.58 -8.90 -3.71
CA LEU A 12 29.49 -9.33 -4.77
C LEU A 12 29.20 -8.72 -6.15
N ILE A 13 28.03 -8.12 -6.33
CA ILE A 13 27.61 -7.52 -7.59
C ILE A 13 28.18 -6.11 -7.69
N ARG A 14 29.03 -5.87 -8.70
CA ARG A 14 29.47 -4.53 -9.04
C ARG A 14 28.38 -3.81 -9.85
N GLU A 15 27.88 -4.47 -10.87
CA GLU A 15 26.82 -4.00 -11.74
C GLU A 15 26.08 -5.20 -12.33
N ALA A 16 24.75 -5.15 -12.33
CA ALA A 16 23.92 -6.16 -12.99
C ALA A 16 22.60 -5.53 -13.43
N THR A 17 22.14 -5.95 -14.59
CA THR A 17 20.80 -5.63 -15.10
C THR A 17 20.06 -6.95 -15.33
N LEU A 18 18.85 -7.05 -14.79
CA LEU A 18 17.95 -8.16 -14.99
C LEU A 18 16.68 -7.67 -15.69
N VAL A 19 16.42 -8.21 -16.86
CA VAL A 19 15.19 -7.99 -17.64
C VAL A 19 14.44 -9.32 -17.66
N PRO A 20 13.42 -9.53 -16.79
CA PRO A 20 12.68 -10.78 -16.75
C PRO A 20 11.84 -10.97 -18.02
N ALA A 21 11.76 -12.19 -18.51
CA ALA A 21 10.83 -12.55 -19.58
C ALA A 21 9.38 -12.53 -19.08
N ARG A 22 8.42 -12.39 -19.98
CA ARG A 22 7.01 -12.63 -19.67
C ARG A 22 6.81 -14.10 -19.31
N GLY A 23 6.29 -14.38 -18.13
CA GLY A 23 6.10 -15.74 -17.62
C GLY A 23 7.24 -16.21 -16.72
N LEU A 24 8.00 -17.23 -17.10
CA LEU A 24 9.04 -17.82 -16.26
C LEU A 24 10.43 -17.31 -16.64
N THR A 25 11.16 -16.79 -15.66
CA THR A 25 12.60 -16.49 -15.76
C THR A 25 13.36 -17.35 -14.75
N VAL A 26 14.37 -18.08 -15.20
CA VAL A 26 15.18 -18.95 -14.36
C VAL A 26 16.58 -18.40 -14.20
N LEU A 27 17.00 -18.17 -12.94
CA LEU A 27 18.36 -17.76 -12.58
C LEU A 27 19.14 -18.96 -12.09
N THR A 28 20.13 -19.39 -12.87
CA THR A 28 21.02 -20.49 -12.54
C THR A 28 22.42 -20.00 -12.19
N GLY A 29 23.16 -20.75 -11.41
CA GLY A 29 24.53 -20.43 -11.04
C GLY A 29 24.94 -21.13 -9.74
N GLU A 30 26.22 -21.14 -9.44
CA GLU A 30 26.77 -21.72 -8.20
C GLU A 30 26.34 -20.94 -6.95
N THR A 31 26.43 -21.58 -5.78
CA THR A 31 26.15 -20.95 -4.49
C THR A 31 27.14 -19.80 -4.26
N GLY A 32 26.63 -18.61 -3.96
CA GLY A 32 27.48 -17.40 -3.82
C GLY A 32 27.63 -16.54 -5.08
N ALA A 33 27.20 -17.02 -6.25
CA ALA A 33 27.35 -16.31 -7.53
C ALA A 33 26.36 -15.13 -7.78
N GLY A 34 25.91 -14.46 -6.73
CA GLY A 34 25.07 -13.26 -6.87
C GLY A 34 23.56 -13.51 -6.90
N LYS A 35 23.06 -14.75 -6.98
CA LYS A 35 21.59 -15.03 -6.95
C LYS A 35 20.93 -14.47 -5.69
N THR A 36 21.53 -14.70 -4.53
CA THR A 36 21.03 -14.17 -3.26
C THR A 36 21.11 -12.65 -3.21
N ALA A 37 22.13 -12.04 -3.81
CA ALA A 37 22.26 -10.60 -3.89
C ALA A 37 21.16 -9.97 -4.76
N LEU A 38 20.76 -10.61 -5.87
CA LEU A 38 19.61 -10.15 -6.68
C LEU A 38 18.29 -10.24 -5.91
N LEU A 39 18.08 -11.31 -5.13
CA LEU A 39 16.92 -11.39 -4.23
C LEU A 39 16.96 -10.31 -3.15
N SER A 40 18.14 -9.99 -2.61
CA SER A 40 18.31 -8.90 -1.65
C SER A 40 18.02 -7.53 -2.29
N ALA A 41 18.36 -7.35 -3.56
CA ALA A 41 17.99 -6.15 -4.31
C ALA A 41 16.46 -5.98 -4.40
N LEU A 42 15.73 -7.05 -4.74
CA LEU A 42 14.26 -7.05 -4.73
C LEU A 42 13.69 -6.70 -3.35
N LYS A 43 14.22 -7.31 -2.30
CA LYS A 43 13.81 -7.01 -0.92
C LYS A 43 14.03 -5.54 -0.56
N LEU A 44 15.13 -4.95 -0.99
CA LEU A 44 15.40 -3.52 -0.78
C LEU A 44 14.35 -2.65 -1.47
N LEU A 45 13.94 -2.98 -2.70
CA LEU A 45 12.85 -2.28 -3.41
C LEU A 45 11.49 -2.51 -2.75
N MET A 46 11.26 -3.66 -2.15
CA MET A 46 10.04 -3.94 -1.35
C MET A 46 10.03 -3.24 0.03
N GLY A 47 11.05 -2.44 0.35
CA GLY A 47 11.12 -1.69 1.60
C GLY A 47 11.78 -2.43 2.77
N ALA A 48 12.41 -3.57 2.55
CA ALA A 48 13.14 -4.27 3.60
C ALA A 48 14.22 -3.39 4.24
N ARG A 49 14.58 -3.70 5.49
CA ARG A 49 15.66 -2.98 6.18
C ARG A 49 16.97 -3.11 5.39
N ALA A 50 17.60 -1.98 5.13
CA ALA A 50 18.90 -1.96 4.50
C ALA A 50 19.99 -2.35 5.51
N ASP A 51 20.87 -3.24 5.11
CA ASP A 51 22.09 -3.55 5.83
C ASP A 51 23.24 -2.76 5.19
N LYS A 52 23.98 -2.01 6.01
CA LYS A 52 25.17 -1.27 5.54
C LYS A 52 26.26 -2.21 5.02
N ASP A 53 26.33 -3.42 5.58
CA ASP A 53 27.31 -4.45 5.19
C ASP A 53 26.98 -5.09 3.83
N ALA A 54 25.79 -4.75 3.26
CA ALA A 54 25.45 -5.11 1.89
C ALA A 54 26.10 -4.21 0.83
N VAL A 55 26.67 -3.07 1.22
CA VAL A 55 27.45 -2.22 0.32
C VAL A 55 28.75 -2.96 -0.01
N ARG A 56 29.10 -3.01 -1.30
CA ARG A 56 30.33 -3.65 -1.77
C ARG A 56 31.56 -3.03 -1.11
N ASP A 57 32.51 -3.85 -0.69
CA ASP A 57 33.76 -3.41 -0.09
C ASP A 57 34.49 -2.41 -1.00
N GLY A 58 34.89 -1.28 -0.41
CA GLY A 58 35.56 -0.19 -1.11
C GLY A 58 34.65 0.82 -1.81
N GLU A 59 33.32 0.60 -1.78
CA GLU A 59 32.34 1.49 -2.38
C GLU A 59 31.62 2.34 -1.33
N GLU A 60 31.23 3.55 -1.71
CA GLU A 60 30.54 4.47 -0.80
C GLU A 60 29.06 4.13 -0.60
N ALA A 61 28.43 3.52 -1.61
CA ALA A 61 27.01 3.21 -1.59
C ALA A 61 26.66 2.11 -2.59
N LEU A 62 25.60 1.37 -2.29
CA LEU A 62 24.86 0.55 -3.24
C LEU A 62 23.68 1.32 -3.83
N SER A 63 23.26 0.95 -5.04
CA SER A 63 22.05 1.45 -5.68
C SER A 63 21.25 0.28 -6.25
N VAL A 64 19.95 0.30 -6.04
CA VAL A 64 19.01 -0.62 -6.67
C VAL A 64 17.88 0.20 -7.28
N SER A 65 17.62 0.00 -8.56
CA SER A 65 16.48 0.57 -9.25
C SER A 65 15.63 -0.52 -9.90
N GLY A 66 14.35 -0.26 -10.06
CA GLY A 66 13.42 -1.18 -10.70
C GLY A 66 12.34 -0.42 -11.45
N ARG A 67 11.97 -0.96 -12.61
CA ARG A 67 10.85 -0.52 -13.43
C ARG A 67 9.74 -1.55 -13.37
N PHE A 68 8.53 -1.10 -13.08
CA PHE A 68 7.37 -1.93 -12.84
C PHE A 68 6.21 -1.48 -13.70
N TYR A 69 5.45 -2.43 -14.26
CA TYR A 69 4.26 -2.16 -15.09
C TYR A 69 3.01 -2.84 -14.52
N GLY A 70 1.86 -2.21 -14.75
CA GLY A 70 0.55 -2.85 -14.59
C GLY A 70 0.10 -3.07 -13.15
N ALA A 71 0.68 -2.36 -12.18
CA ALA A 71 0.13 -2.33 -10.84
C ALA A 71 -0.73 -1.07 -10.69
N VAL A 72 -1.88 -1.20 -10.05
CA VAL A 72 -2.64 -0.04 -9.58
C VAL A 72 -1.85 0.52 -8.38
N PHE A 73 -1.00 1.49 -8.66
CA PHE A 73 -0.26 2.22 -7.63
C PHE A 73 -1.19 3.23 -6.95
N SER A 74 -2.14 2.71 -6.15
CA SER A 74 -3.06 3.54 -5.39
C SER A 74 -2.28 4.49 -4.48
N GLY A 75 -2.22 5.76 -4.85
CA GLY A 75 -1.60 6.81 -4.04
C GLY A 75 -0.41 7.55 -4.67
N PHE A 76 0.03 7.16 -5.87
CA PHE A 76 1.00 7.92 -6.66
C PHE A 76 0.34 8.39 -7.96
N ALA A 77 -0.70 9.22 -7.86
CA ALA A 77 -1.16 10.01 -8.99
C ALA A 77 -0.01 10.96 -9.39
N SER A 78 0.39 10.93 -10.64
CA SER A 78 1.37 11.87 -11.19
C SER A 78 0.90 13.29 -10.91
N SER A 79 1.82 14.19 -10.55
CA SER A 79 1.49 15.58 -10.14
C SER A 79 0.87 16.43 -11.24
N ASP A 80 0.82 15.95 -12.47
CA ASP A 80 0.08 16.61 -13.54
C ASP A 80 -1.43 16.44 -13.39
N ASP A 81 -1.90 15.36 -12.72
CA ASP A 81 -3.34 15.16 -12.43
C ASP A 81 -3.83 16.00 -11.25
N LEU A 82 -2.94 16.48 -10.37
CA LEU A 82 -3.33 17.29 -9.20
C LEU A 82 -3.50 18.80 -9.49
N ALA A 83 -3.10 19.27 -10.66
CA ALA A 83 -3.21 20.68 -11.00
C ALA A 83 -4.58 21.10 -11.55
N GLY A 84 -5.52 20.18 -11.77
CA GLY A 84 -6.77 20.50 -12.47
C GLY A 84 -8.05 19.77 -12.07
N ARG A 85 -8.03 18.80 -11.14
CA ARG A 85 -9.25 18.06 -10.76
C ARG A 85 -9.56 18.20 -9.27
N SER A 86 -10.63 18.94 -8.97
CA SER A 86 -11.33 18.87 -7.69
C SER A 86 -11.87 17.45 -7.50
N SER A 87 -11.74 16.90 -6.30
CA SER A 87 -12.20 15.57 -5.92
C SER A 87 -13.72 15.33 -6.08
N ALA A 88 -14.47 16.30 -6.58
CA ALA A 88 -15.90 16.20 -6.87
C ALA A 88 -16.22 15.78 -8.31
N ASP A 89 -15.27 15.95 -9.26
CA ASP A 89 -15.53 15.69 -10.68
C ASP A 89 -15.13 14.28 -11.15
N ALA A 90 -14.50 13.49 -10.28
CA ALA A 90 -14.04 12.14 -10.60
C ALA A 90 -15.14 11.07 -10.56
N VAL A 91 -16.37 11.41 -10.19
CA VAL A 91 -17.48 10.43 -10.02
C VAL A 91 -18.42 10.38 -11.22
N GLU A 92 -18.35 11.32 -12.17
CA GLU A 92 -19.32 11.40 -13.29
C GLU A 92 -18.86 10.97 -14.66
N SER A 93 -17.57 10.66 -14.88
CA SER A 93 -17.13 10.10 -16.15
C SER A 93 -16.86 8.60 -16.02
N GLY A 94 -17.88 7.79 -16.25
CA GLY A 94 -17.78 6.34 -16.41
C GLY A 94 -17.09 5.93 -17.71
N GLU A 95 -16.06 6.63 -18.13
CA GLU A 95 -15.12 6.18 -19.15
C GLU A 95 -14.06 5.34 -18.44
N ALA A 96 -14.18 4.02 -18.60
CA ALA A 96 -13.06 3.12 -18.36
C ALA A 96 -11.89 3.64 -19.19
N ASP A 97 -10.92 4.24 -18.51
CA ASP A 97 -9.61 4.53 -19.08
C ASP A 97 -9.04 3.18 -19.58
N ASP A 98 -9.04 3.00 -20.88
CA ASP A 98 -8.47 1.82 -21.55
C ASP A 98 -6.98 1.80 -21.17
N GLY A 99 -6.72 1.13 -20.06
CA GLY A 99 -5.50 0.96 -19.30
C GLY A 99 -4.19 1.12 -20.06
N VAL A 100 -3.70 2.33 -20.13
CA VAL A 100 -2.26 2.52 -20.31
C VAL A 100 -1.62 1.92 -19.07
N PRO A 101 -0.80 0.87 -19.21
CA PRO A 101 -0.15 0.26 -18.05
C PRO A 101 0.68 1.35 -17.36
N VAL A 102 0.32 1.69 -16.14
CA VAL A 102 1.05 2.68 -15.37
C VAL A 102 2.45 2.12 -15.12
N GLU A 103 3.44 2.84 -15.64
CA GLU A 103 4.84 2.58 -15.39
C GLU A 103 5.24 3.26 -14.07
N LEU A 104 5.98 2.56 -13.24
CA LEU A 104 6.56 3.11 -12.01
C LEU A 104 8.05 2.78 -11.97
N VAL A 105 8.86 3.80 -11.81
CA VAL A 105 10.31 3.67 -11.63
C VAL A 105 10.66 4.00 -10.17
N ALA A 106 11.20 3.01 -9.47
CA ALA A 106 11.65 3.17 -8.10
C ALA A 106 13.16 2.97 -7.98
N MET A 107 13.81 3.79 -7.17
CA MET A 107 15.23 3.69 -6.87
C MET A 107 15.47 3.80 -5.37
N ARG A 108 16.38 2.98 -4.88
CA ARG A 108 16.87 3.05 -3.50
C ARG A 108 18.38 2.99 -3.47
N ARG A 109 18.97 4.00 -2.83
CA ARG A 109 20.42 4.09 -2.58
C ARG A 109 20.68 3.96 -1.09
N VAL A 110 21.64 3.11 -0.73
CA VAL A 110 22.07 2.91 0.67
C VAL A 110 23.57 3.18 0.74
N THR A 111 23.96 4.07 1.62
CA THR A 111 25.38 4.42 1.84
C THR A 111 26.02 3.51 2.88
N SER A 112 27.34 3.40 2.86
CA SER A 112 28.14 2.61 3.81
C SER A 112 27.99 3.06 5.26
N ASP A 113 27.52 4.28 5.52
CA ASP A 113 27.13 4.77 6.83
C ASP A 113 25.70 4.40 7.25
N GLY A 114 24.98 3.63 6.41
CA GLY A 114 23.64 3.11 6.68
C GLY A 114 22.49 4.05 6.34
N ARG A 115 22.75 5.22 5.74
CA ARG A 115 21.67 6.11 5.29
C ARG A 115 21.01 5.56 4.05
N SER A 116 19.69 5.63 4.01
CA SER A 116 18.89 5.18 2.87
C SER A 116 18.13 6.35 2.24
N ARG A 117 18.26 6.49 0.92
CA ARG A 117 17.50 7.43 0.11
C ARG A 117 16.67 6.68 -0.90
N VAL A 118 15.45 7.13 -1.07
CA VAL A 118 14.48 6.53 -1.99
C VAL A 118 13.97 7.60 -2.94
N SER A 119 13.76 7.23 -4.19
CA SER A 119 12.99 8.02 -5.15
C SER A 119 11.99 7.13 -5.88
N ILE A 120 10.82 7.69 -6.19
CA ILE A 120 9.77 7.08 -7.00
C ILE A 120 9.43 8.10 -8.09
N ASP A 121 9.52 7.69 -9.35
CA ASP A 121 9.33 8.55 -10.54
C ASP A 121 10.10 9.88 -10.45
N GLY A 122 11.37 9.77 -9.99
CA GLY A 122 12.26 10.91 -9.83
C GLY A 122 12.01 11.79 -8.60
N ARG A 123 10.98 11.52 -7.81
CA ARG A 123 10.66 12.28 -6.59
C ARG A 123 11.21 11.58 -5.34
N MET A 124 11.66 12.37 -4.38
CA MET A 124 12.10 11.83 -3.10
C MET A 124 10.92 11.19 -2.36
N ALA A 125 11.13 9.99 -1.87
CA ALA A 125 10.13 9.22 -1.14
C ALA A 125 10.72 8.59 0.13
N SER A 126 9.86 8.20 1.05
CA SER A 126 10.23 7.42 2.23
C SER A 126 10.30 5.91 1.89
N VAL A 127 11.01 5.15 2.73
CA VAL A 127 11.04 3.67 2.62
C VAL A 127 9.63 3.08 2.81
N GLY A 128 8.78 3.72 3.64
CA GLY A 128 7.40 3.28 3.83
C GLY A 128 6.51 3.49 2.60
N GLU A 129 6.72 4.57 1.84
CA GLU A 129 6.04 4.81 0.57
C GLU A 129 6.49 3.81 -0.49
N LEU A 130 7.81 3.56 -0.59
CA LEU A 130 8.35 2.52 -1.46
C LEU A 130 7.73 1.15 -1.16
N ALA A 131 7.69 0.76 0.12
CA ALA A 131 7.10 -0.50 0.53
C ALA A 131 5.61 -0.60 0.17
N ARG A 132 4.83 0.47 0.35
CA ARG A 132 3.41 0.50 -0.02
C ARG A 132 3.20 0.39 -1.53
N ALA A 133 4.08 0.99 -2.31
CA ALA A 133 3.98 0.94 -3.77
C ALA A 133 4.41 -0.41 -4.34
N ILE A 134 5.55 -0.96 -3.91
CA ILE A 134 6.18 -2.11 -4.56
C ILE A 134 5.83 -3.45 -3.91
N ALA A 135 5.78 -3.53 -2.56
CA ALA A 135 5.59 -4.81 -1.87
C ALA A 135 4.31 -5.57 -2.27
N PRO A 136 3.18 -4.91 -2.59
CA PRO A 136 1.98 -5.63 -3.05
C PRO A 136 2.12 -6.26 -4.44
N THR A 137 3.09 -5.83 -5.24
CA THR A 137 3.28 -6.30 -6.63
C THR A 137 4.22 -7.50 -6.75
N ILE A 138 4.95 -7.82 -5.68
CA ILE A 138 5.96 -8.87 -5.65
C ILE A 138 5.67 -9.80 -4.48
N ASP A 139 5.61 -11.09 -4.73
CA ASP A 139 5.59 -12.11 -3.68
C ASP A 139 6.88 -12.93 -3.75
N LEU A 140 7.62 -12.98 -2.63
CA LEU A 140 8.87 -13.72 -2.50
C LEU A 140 8.63 -15.00 -1.70
N CYS A 141 8.91 -16.15 -2.33
CA CYS A 141 8.79 -17.46 -1.72
C CYS A 141 10.18 -18.03 -1.36
N GLY A 142 10.55 -17.99 -0.08
CA GLY A 142 11.83 -18.48 0.41
C GLY A 142 11.74 -19.18 1.77
N GLN A 143 12.83 -19.83 2.21
CA GLN A 143 12.85 -20.64 3.43
C GLN A 143 12.57 -19.88 4.74
N HIS A 144 12.67 -18.55 4.74
CA HIS A 144 12.47 -17.69 5.92
C HIS A 144 11.62 -16.45 5.60
N GLU A 145 10.88 -16.45 4.51
CA GLU A 145 10.14 -15.30 4.08
C GLU A 145 8.64 -15.53 4.28
N HIS A 146 8.07 -14.73 5.17
CA HIS A 146 6.65 -14.75 5.47
C HIS A 146 5.91 -13.94 4.40
N GLN A 147 5.25 -14.68 3.58
CA GLN A 147 4.55 -14.21 2.42
C GLN A 147 3.24 -13.53 2.77
N GLN A 148 2.75 -12.73 1.84
CA GLN A 148 1.43 -12.15 1.89
C GLN A 148 0.34 -13.23 2.06
N LEU A 149 0.57 -14.42 1.48
CA LEU A 149 -0.32 -15.57 1.60
C LEU A 149 -0.52 -16.06 3.05
N MET A 150 0.45 -15.85 3.94
CA MET A 150 0.32 -16.21 5.36
C MET A 150 -0.55 -15.21 6.15
N LYS A 151 -0.84 -14.06 5.56
CA LYS A 151 -1.69 -13.05 6.18
C LYS A 151 -3.15 -13.28 5.81
N THR A 152 -3.96 -13.80 6.73
CA THR A 152 -5.39 -14.06 6.50
C THR A 152 -6.15 -12.82 6.01
N SER A 153 -5.73 -11.62 6.43
CA SER A 153 -6.31 -10.36 5.96
C SER A 153 -6.11 -10.08 4.46
N GLN A 154 -5.17 -10.78 3.80
CA GLN A 154 -4.92 -10.63 2.37
C GLN A 154 -5.70 -11.66 1.53
N HIS A 155 -6.18 -12.75 2.14
CA HIS A 155 -6.82 -13.85 1.39
C HIS A 155 -8.03 -13.39 0.59
N VAL A 156 -8.89 -12.56 1.19
CA VAL A 156 -10.09 -12.04 0.51
C VAL A 156 -9.68 -11.20 -0.71
N ARG A 157 -8.70 -10.30 -0.55
CA ARG A 157 -8.23 -9.46 -1.66
C ARG A 157 -7.60 -10.26 -2.79
N MET A 158 -6.84 -11.31 -2.46
CA MET A 158 -6.23 -12.19 -3.45
C MET A 158 -7.30 -13.00 -4.18
N LEU A 159 -8.32 -13.47 -3.46
CA LEU A 159 -9.45 -14.19 -4.05
C LEU A 159 -10.26 -13.29 -4.98
N ASP A 160 -10.56 -12.06 -4.55
CA ASP A 160 -11.30 -11.09 -5.35
C ASP A 160 -10.52 -10.72 -6.62
N ALA A 161 -9.21 -10.50 -6.51
CA ALA A 161 -8.35 -10.22 -7.66
C ALA A 161 -8.30 -11.39 -8.66
N TRP A 162 -8.33 -12.63 -8.16
CA TRP A 162 -8.41 -13.83 -9.00
C TRP A 162 -9.79 -14.00 -9.67
N ALA A 163 -10.86 -13.64 -8.95
CA ALA A 163 -12.24 -13.76 -9.43
C ALA A 163 -12.59 -12.72 -10.52
N GLY A 164 -11.80 -11.66 -10.66
CA GLY A 164 -11.92 -10.67 -11.73
C GLY A 164 -12.78 -9.45 -11.38
N ASP A 165 -12.87 -8.54 -12.33
CA ASP A 165 -13.41 -7.18 -12.14
C ASP A 165 -14.86 -7.13 -11.66
N ALA A 166 -15.70 -8.08 -12.09
CA ALA A 166 -17.09 -8.15 -11.65
C ALA A 166 -17.24 -8.32 -10.13
N VAL A 167 -16.34 -9.12 -9.52
CA VAL A 167 -16.33 -9.31 -8.05
C VAL A 167 -15.78 -8.10 -7.34
N VAL A 168 -14.75 -7.44 -7.91
CA VAL A 168 -14.20 -6.20 -7.37
C VAL A 168 -15.27 -5.10 -7.34
N GLN A 169 -16.02 -4.93 -8.43
CA GLN A 169 -17.14 -3.96 -8.51
C GLN A 169 -18.25 -4.27 -7.50
N ALA A 170 -18.67 -5.55 -7.43
CA ALA A 170 -19.69 -5.98 -6.46
C ALA A 170 -19.24 -5.73 -5.01
N ARG A 171 -17.97 -5.94 -4.70
CA ARG A 171 -17.39 -5.68 -3.41
C ARG A 171 -17.40 -4.18 -3.07
N THR A 172 -17.00 -3.33 -4.01
CA THR A 172 -17.03 -1.87 -3.81
C THR A 172 -18.46 -1.41 -3.51
N ALA A 173 -19.45 -1.84 -4.28
CA ALA A 173 -20.86 -1.52 -4.03
C ALA A 173 -21.34 -2.01 -2.64
N TYR A 174 -20.92 -3.22 -2.24
CA TYR A 174 -21.20 -3.74 -0.90
C TYR A 174 -20.58 -2.90 0.21
N GLU A 175 -19.31 -2.53 0.08
CA GLU A 175 -18.59 -1.72 1.08
C GLU A 175 -19.22 -0.34 1.27
N GLU A 176 -19.67 0.29 0.19
CA GLU A 176 -20.40 1.58 0.23
C GLU A 176 -21.75 1.44 0.93
N ALA A 177 -22.53 0.42 0.56
CA ALA A 177 -23.82 0.14 1.18
C ALA A 177 -23.66 -0.19 2.67
N PHE A 178 -22.66 -0.97 3.02
CA PHE A 178 -22.35 -1.36 4.40
C PHE A 178 -21.91 -0.16 5.25
N ALA A 179 -21.06 0.72 4.70
CA ALA A 179 -20.66 1.95 5.37
C ALA A 179 -21.87 2.87 5.64
N THR A 180 -22.77 3.01 4.65
CA THR A 180 -24.01 3.78 4.79
C THR A 180 -24.93 3.21 5.88
N ALA A 181 -25.11 1.90 5.88
CA ALA A 181 -25.91 1.22 6.89
C ALA A 181 -25.34 1.37 8.31
N ASN A 182 -24.03 1.24 8.45
CA ASN A 182 -23.36 1.44 9.74
C ASN A 182 -23.46 2.90 10.24
N ALA A 183 -23.32 3.88 9.35
CA ALA A 183 -23.48 5.28 9.71
C ALA A 183 -24.91 5.57 10.18
N ALA A 184 -25.93 5.03 9.49
CA ALA A 184 -27.32 5.16 9.89
C ALA A 184 -27.62 4.48 11.24
N ALA A 185 -27.04 3.30 11.49
CA ALA A 185 -27.17 2.59 12.75
C ALA A 185 -26.54 3.36 13.93
N ALA A 186 -25.35 3.93 13.72
CA ALA A 186 -24.67 4.76 14.72
C ALA A 186 -25.47 6.03 15.04
N GLU A 187 -26.02 6.70 14.02
CA GLU A 187 -26.87 7.88 14.22
C GLU A 187 -28.16 7.54 14.97
N LEU A 188 -28.79 6.40 14.64
CA LEU A 188 -29.97 5.94 15.38
C LEU A 188 -29.65 5.70 16.87
N THR A 189 -28.53 5.10 17.17
CA THR A 189 -28.07 4.89 18.55
C THR A 189 -27.88 6.22 19.26
N ARG A 190 -27.19 7.16 18.63
CA ARG A 190 -26.95 8.51 19.15
C ARG A 190 -28.26 9.27 19.46
N VAL A 191 -29.23 9.20 18.56
CA VAL A 191 -30.53 9.85 18.74
C VAL A 191 -31.33 9.21 19.88
N ARG A 192 -31.29 7.88 20.02
CA ARG A 192 -31.94 7.17 21.10
C ARG A 192 -31.36 7.56 22.48
N GLU A 193 -30.05 7.54 22.61
CA GLU A 193 -29.34 7.93 23.83
C GLU A 193 -29.63 9.39 24.22
N ALA A 194 -29.64 10.31 23.23
CA ALA A 194 -29.99 11.70 23.44
C ALA A 194 -31.47 11.85 23.90
N GLY A 195 -32.39 11.08 23.33
CA GLY A 195 -33.78 11.03 23.71
C GLY A 195 -34.00 10.55 25.15
N GLU A 196 -33.33 9.47 25.55
CA GLU A 196 -33.37 8.92 26.91
C GLU A 196 -32.80 9.93 27.91
N ALA A 197 -31.67 10.57 27.61
CA ALA A 197 -31.08 11.59 28.47
C ALA A 197 -31.98 12.83 28.61
N SER A 198 -32.69 13.22 27.54
CA SER A 198 -33.66 14.31 27.59
C SER A 198 -34.88 13.95 28.42
N SER A 199 -35.44 12.74 28.30
CA SER A 199 -36.57 12.26 29.09
C SER A 199 -36.23 12.24 30.57
N ALA A 200 -35.06 11.73 30.93
CA ALA A 200 -34.61 11.71 32.33
C ALA A 200 -34.53 13.12 32.95
N LYS A 201 -34.01 14.10 32.20
CA LYS A 201 -33.97 15.48 32.67
C LYS A 201 -35.35 16.11 32.83
N LEU A 202 -36.32 15.78 31.96
CA LEU A 202 -37.70 16.26 32.05
C LEU A 202 -38.39 15.65 33.28
N ASP A 203 -38.16 14.37 33.57
CA ASP A 203 -38.75 13.73 34.72
C ASP A 203 -38.17 14.27 36.05
N GLU A 204 -36.88 14.55 36.09
CA GLU A 204 -36.22 15.23 37.20
C GLU A 204 -36.81 16.64 37.42
N ALA A 205 -36.95 17.41 36.36
CA ALA A 205 -37.53 18.75 36.44
C ALA A 205 -38.99 18.71 36.91
N ARG A 206 -39.81 17.77 36.45
CA ARG A 206 -41.20 17.56 36.93
C ARG A 206 -41.24 17.20 38.40
N PHE A 207 -40.36 16.33 38.84
CA PHE A 207 -40.27 15.94 40.27
C PHE A 207 -39.91 17.15 41.14
N VAL A 208 -38.96 17.98 40.73
CA VAL A 208 -38.60 19.21 41.45
C VAL A 208 -39.78 20.17 41.54
N LEU A 209 -40.49 20.42 40.43
CA LEU A 209 -41.68 21.27 40.40
C LEU A 209 -42.78 20.76 41.36
N GLN A 210 -43.10 19.48 41.31
CA GLN A 210 -44.08 18.90 42.25
C GLN A 210 -43.71 19.10 43.72
N ARG A 211 -42.42 19.05 44.06
CA ARG A 211 -41.94 19.32 45.43
C ARG A 211 -42.09 20.78 45.85
N ILE A 212 -41.89 21.70 44.91
CA ILE A 212 -42.08 23.15 45.17
C ILE A 212 -43.55 23.42 45.41
N ASP A 213 -44.44 22.94 44.51
CA ASP A 213 -45.86 23.14 44.59
C ASP A 213 -46.50 22.47 45.86
N ALA A 214 -45.83 21.49 46.47
CA ALA A 214 -46.32 20.84 47.69
C ALA A 214 -45.92 21.59 48.98
N VAL A 215 -45.15 22.65 48.91
CA VAL A 215 -44.69 23.44 50.07
C VAL A 215 -45.44 24.77 50.19
N ASP A 216 -46.21 25.18 49.15
CA ASP A 216 -47.17 26.30 49.18
C ASP A 216 -48.54 25.78 49.69
#